data_9df917c5e6a2c3a3f6769515f17eeb5b
#
_entry.id   9df917c5e6a2c3a3f6769515f17eeb5b
#
_cell.length_a   1.000
_cell.length_b   1.000
_cell.length_c   1.000
_cell.angle_alpha   90.00
_cell.angle_beta   90.00
_cell.angle_gamma   90.00
#
_symmetry.space_group_name_H-M   'P 1'
#
loop_
_entity.id
_entity.type
_entity.pdbx_description
1 polymer ?
#
loop_
_entity_poly.entity_id
_entity_poly.type
_entity_poly.pdbx_seq_one_letter_code
_entity_poly.pdbx_strand_id
1 'polypeptide(L)'
;MALHKAMTIAGSDTSGGAGMEADLKTFTAMGVYGMTALTVIVAQNPLNWDHEMYPIGMDVIEKQIKTIVEGIGIDAMKTGMLGSAELVQLVADTIDKYSLKNVVIDR
;
A
#
# COMPACT_ATOMS: atom_id res chain seq x y z
N MET A 1 -12.38 22.00 -5.44
CA MET A 1 -12.49 21.24 -4.19
C MET A 1 -11.33 20.24 -4.13
N ALA A 2 -10.61 20.25 -3.04
CA ALA A 2 -9.49 19.33 -2.87
C ALA A 2 -10.01 17.93 -2.56
N LEU A 3 -9.44 16.91 -3.21
CA LEU A 3 -9.74 15.53 -2.89
C LEU A 3 -8.99 15.11 -1.63
N HIS A 4 -9.61 14.26 -0.83
CA HIS A 4 -8.88 13.55 0.21
C HIS A 4 -7.90 12.58 -0.44
N LYS A 5 -6.75 12.40 0.19
CA LYS A 5 -5.65 11.57 -0.30
C LYS A 5 -5.42 10.41 0.63
N ALA A 6 -5.32 9.22 0.09
CA ALA A 6 -5.09 8.02 0.87
C ALA A 6 -3.97 7.19 0.25
N MET A 7 -3.14 6.60 1.12
CA MET A 7 -2.06 5.70 0.71
C MET A 7 -2.40 4.28 1.12
N THR A 8 -2.21 3.33 0.21
CA THR A 8 -2.18 1.91 0.55
C THR A 8 -0.75 1.40 0.49
N ILE A 9 -0.32 0.70 1.53
CA ILE A 9 0.95 -0.04 1.55
C ILE A 9 0.58 -1.51 1.39
N ALA A 10 0.75 -2.04 0.19
CA ALA A 10 0.21 -3.36 -0.15
C ALA A 10 0.97 -3.98 -1.33
N GLY A 11 0.70 -5.25 -1.56
CA GLY A 11 1.20 -5.95 -2.72
C GLY A 11 0.36 -5.70 -3.97
N SER A 12 0.94 -6.00 -5.11
CA SER A 12 0.23 -6.01 -6.39
C SER A 12 -0.29 -7.40 -6.67
N ASP A 13 -1.57 -7.50 -7.02
CA ASP A 13 -2.21 -8.72 -7.51
C ASP A 13 -2.47 -8.55 -9.00
N THR A 14 -1.78 -9.32 -9.82
CA THR A 14 -1.92 -9.19 -11.28
C THR A 14 -3.33 -9.48 -11.78
N SER A 15 -4.12 -10.25 -11.03
CA SER A 15 -5.53 -10.49 -11.38
C SER A 15 -6.44 -9.29 -11.11
N GLY A 16 -5.98 -8.33 -10.32
CA GLY A 16 -6.73 -7.11 -10.02
C GLY A 16 -7.81 -7.26 -8.96
N GLY A 17 -7.97 -8.46 -8.37
CA GLY A 17 -9.05 -8.76 -7.42
C GLY A 17 -8.69 -8.47 -5.96
N ALA A 18 -7.42 -8.23 -5.66
CA ALA A 18 -6.95 -7.98 -4.31
C ALA A 18 -5.78 -7.00 -4.36
N GLY A 19 -5.12 -6.77 -3.23
CA GLY A 19 -3.93 -5.93 -3.15
C GLY A 19 -4.21 -4.47 -3.48
N MET A 20 -3.17 -3.79 -3.94
CA MET A 20 -3.27 -2.37 -4.22
C MET A 20 -4.26 -2.05 -5.35
N GLU A 21 -4.45 -2.95 -6.31
CA GLU A 21 -5.38 -2.76 -7.42
C GLU A 21 -6.82 -2.64 -6.89
N ALA A 22 -7.21 -3.53 -5.98
CA ALA A 22 -8.51 -3.47 -5.34
C ALA A 22 -8.67 -2.20 -4.51
N ASP A 23 -7.63 -1.81 -3.77
CA ASP A 23 -7.64 -0.60 -2.96
C ASP A 23 -7.83 0.65 -3.82
N LEU A 24 -7.07 0.78 -4.92
CA LEU A 24 -7.17 1.93 -5.81
C LEU A 24 -8.54 2.04 -6.47
N LYS A 25 -9.12 0.90 -6.87
CA LYS A 25 -10.48 0.87 -7.44
C LYS A 25 -11.49 1.38 -6.41
N THR A 26 -11.37 0.93 -5.17
CA THR A 26 -12.25 1.36 -4.07
C THR A 26 -12.08 2.85 -3.78
N PHE A 27 -10.86 3.35 -3.65
CA PHE A 27 -10.60 4.76 -3.43
C PHE A 27 -11.22 5.62 -4.53
N THR A 28 -11.00 5.23 -5.78
CA THR A 28 -11.54 5.96 -6.93
C THR A 28 -13.08 5.98 -6.90
N ALA A 29 -13.70 4.85 -6.61
CA ALA A 29 -15.16 4.75 -6.52
C ALA A 29 -15.74 5.63 -5.40
N MET A 30 -14.95 5.88 -4.35
CA MET A 30 -15.35 6.73 -3.23
C MET A 30 -14.93 8.20 -3.38
N GLY A 31 -14.37 8.58 -4.52
CA GLY A 31 -13.92 9.94 -4.76
C GLY A 31 -12.65 10.32 -3.99
N VAL A 32 -11.83 9.35 -3.64
CA VAL A 32 -10.57 9.53 -2.92
C VAL A 32 -9.39 9.39 -3.88
N TYR A 33 -8.42 10.28 -3.78
CA TYR A 33 -7.18 10.17 -4.55
C TYR A 33 -6.28 9.13 -3.91
N GLY A 34 -6.14 7.98 -4.57
CA GLY A 34 -5.37 6.84 -4.05
C GLY A 34 -3.94 6.82 -4.55
N MET A 35 -3.03 6.46 -3.64
CA MET A 35 -1.60 6.30 -3.94
C MET A 35 -1.12 4.99 -3.33
N THR A 36 -0.05 4.42 -3.88
CA THR A 36 0.43 3.09 -3.48
C THR A 36 1.91 3.08 -3.18
N ALA A 37 2.27 2.47 -2.06
CA ALA A 37 3.61 1.96 -1.81
C ALA A 37 3.58 0.44 -1.98
N LEU A 38 4.28 -0.05 -2.98
CA LEU A 38 4.23 -1.46 -3.38
C LEU A 38 5.22 -2.29 -2.58
N THR A 39 4.75 -3.37 -1.96
CA THR A 39 5.58 -4.24 -1.11
C THR A 39 6.05 -5.51 -1.80
N VAL A 40 5.21 -6.06 -2.66
CA VAL A 40 5.46 -7.33 -3.34
C VAL A 40 4.64 -7.38 -4.61
N ILE A 41 5.17 -8.03 -5.64
CA ILE A 41 4.39 -8.34 -6.84
C ILE A 41 3.95 -9.79 -6.72
N VAL A 42 2.65 -10.04 -6.82
CA VAL A 42 2.08 -11.38 -6.82
C VAL A 42 1.55 -11.68 -8.21
N ALA A 43 2.21 -12.60 -8.90
CA ALA A 43 1.72 -13.13 -10.17
C ALA A 43 0.76 -14.27 -9.87
N GLN A 44 -0.53 -13.97 -9.87
CA GLN A 44 -1.56 -14.92 -9.48
C GLN A 44 -2.46 -15.28 -10.64
N ASN A 45 -2.64 -16.59 -10.85
CA ASN A 45 -3.55 -17.11 -11.86
C ASN A 45 -4.79 -17.66 -11.15
N PRO A 46 -5.97 -17.01 -11.28
CA PRO A 46 -7.17 -17.45 -10.58
C PRO A 46 -7.74 -18.78 -11.11
N LEU A 47 -7.33 -19.22 -12.30
CA LEU A 47 -7.83 -20.48 -12.88
C LEU A 47 -7.26 -21.71 -12.19
N ASN A 48 -6.01 -21.66 -11.73
CA ASN A 48 -5.36 -22.79 -11.09
C ASN A 48 -4.77 -22.46 -9.71
N TRP A 49 -5.00 -21.22 -9.24
CA TRP A 49 -4.48 -20.70 -7.96
C TRP A 49 -2.95 -20.75 -7.86
N ASP A 50 -2.29 -20.87 -8.98
CA ASP A 50 -0.84 -20.77 -9.03
C ASP A 50 -0.41 -19.33 -8.80
N HIS A 51 0.56 -19.13 -7.93
CA HIS A 51 1.04 -17.78 -7.65
C HIS A 51 2.53 -17.78 -7.33
N GLU A 52 3.19 -16.74 -7.77
CA GLU A 52 4.59 -16.48 -7.45
C GLU A 52 4.68 -15.09 -6.82
N MET A 53 5.57 -14.94 -5.83
CA MET A 53 5.74 -13.69 -5.10
C MET A 53 7.14 -13.14 -5.32
N TYR A 54 7.19 -11.85 -5.65
CA TYR A 54 8.44 -11.13 -5.92
C TYR A 54 8.49 -9.92 -4.99
N PRO A 55 9.13 -10.06 -3.80
CA PRO A 55 9.21 -8.95 -2.85
C PRO A 55 10.00 -7.77 -3.39
N ILE A 56 9.55 -6.57 -3.07
CA ILE A 56 10.28 -5.33 -3.33
C ILE A 56 11.27 -5.11 -2.18
N GLY A 57 12.46 -4.63 -2.49
CA GLY A 57 13.47 -4.34 -1.48
C GLY A 57 13.02 -3.28 -0.49
N MET A 58 13.43 -3.41 0.77
CA MET A 58 13.02 -2.51 1.85
C MET A 58 13.38 -1.05 1.57
N ASP A 59 14.54 -0.81 0.97
CA ASP A 59 14.99 0.54 0.59
C ASP A 59 14.05 1.18 -0.43
N VAL A 60 13.54 0.40 -1.38
CA VAL A 60 12.60 0.88 -2.40
C VAL A 60 11.24 1.15 -1.78
N ILE A 61 10.79 0.30 -0.88
CA ILE A 61 9.51 0.51 -0.17
C ILE A 61 9.57 1.79 0.65
N GLU A 62 10.62 1.98 1.42
CA GLU A 62 10.82 3.19 2.22
C GLU A 62 10.81 4.45 1.35
N LYS A 63 11.47 4.40 0.20
CA LYS A 63 11.53 5.53 -0.72
C LYS A 63 10.17 5.86 -1.31
N GLN A 64 9.36 4.86 -1.63
CA GLN A 64 7.99 5.06 -2.10
C GLN A 64 7.16 5.78 -1.04
N ILE A 65 7.21 5.30 0.20
CA ILE A 65 6.47 5.88 1.32
C ILE A 65 6.90 7.32 1.54
N LYS A 66 8.19 7.57 1.59
CA LYS A 66 8.74 8.92 1.79
C LYS A 66 8.30 9.87 0.69
N THR A 67 8.33 9.44 -0.55
CA THR A 67 7.90 10.24 -1.71
C THR A 67 6.43 10.64 -1.59
N ILE A 68 5.59 9.71 -1.19
CA ILE A 68 4.15 9.97 -1.02
C ILE A 68 3.92 10.92 0.16
N VAL A 69 4.46 10.60 1.32
CA VAL A 69 4.16 11.33 2.56
C VAL A 69 4.77 12.75 2.53
N GLU A 70 6.01 12.88 2.09
CA GLU A 70 6.70 14.17 2.06
C GLU A 70 6.37 14.98 0.82
N GLY A 71 6.21 14.32 -0.35
CA GLY A 71 6.01 15.01 -1.61
C GLY A 71 4.57 15.37 -1.92
N ILE A 72 3.62 14.56 -1.51
CA ILE A 72 2.21 14.72 -1.84
C ILE A 72 1.36 14.94 -0.60
N GLY A 73 1.64 14.17 0.45
CA GLY A 73 0.86 14.17 1.69
C GLY A 73 -0.33 13.22 1.62
N ILE A 74 -0.79 12.80 2.78
CA ILE A 74 -1.92 11.89 2.91
C ILE A 74 -2.84 12.32 4.04
N ASP A 75 -4.14 12.00 3.90
CA ASP A 75 -5.15 12.19 4.94
C ASP A 75 -5.44 10.89 5.69
N ALA A 76 -5.20 9.76 5.04
CA ALA A 76 -5.46 8.44 5.58
C ALA A 76 -4.53 7.41 4.93
N MET A 77 -4.37 6.27 5.58
CA MET A 77 -3.61 5.15 5.01
C MET A 77 -4.17 3.81 5.47
N LYS A 78 -3.89 2.78 4.67
CA LYS A 78 -4.13 1.40 5.07
C LYS A 78 -2.89 0.56 4.79
N THR A 79 -2.75 -0.53 5.51
CA THR A 79 -1.77 -1.55 5.18
C THR A 79 -2.49 -2.82 4.72
N GLY A 80 -1.99 -3.41 3.64
CA GLY A 80 -2.37 -4.74 3.21
C GLY A 80 -1.30 -5.74 3.59
N MET A 81 -0.93 -6.63 2.66
CA MET A 81 0.13 -7.61 2.90
C MET A 81 1.48 -6.92 3.07
N LEU A 82 2.06 -7.03 4.24
CA LEU A 82 3.39 -6.49 4.52
C LEU A 82 4.49 -7.55 4.30
N GLY A 83 4.27 -8.78 4.73
CA GLY A 83 5.11 -9.92 4.37
C GLY A 83 6.33 -10.17 5.27
N SER A 84 6.74 -9.21 6.09
CA SER A 84 7.87 -9.38 7.00
C SER A 84 7.76 -8.53 8.25
N ALA A 85 8.42 -8.97 9.32
CA ALA A 85 8.51 -8.22 10.56
C ALA A 85 9.26 -6.89 10.35
N GLU A 86 10.25 -6.89 9.49
CA GLU A 86 11.03 -5.69 9.16
C GLU A 86 10.15 -4.63 8.52
N LEU A 87 9.28 -5.02 7.61
CA LEU A 87 8.36 -4.09 6.96
C LEU A 87 7.30 -3.58 7.95
N VAL A 88 6.81 -4.43 8.83
CA VAL A 88 5.88 -4.00 9.90
C VAL A 88 6.55 -2.92 10.76
N GLN A 89 7.81 -3.11 11.12
CA GLN A 89 8.55 -2.12 11.91
C GLN A 89 8.76 -0.81 11.14
N LEU A 90 9.10 -0.91 9.86
CA LEU A 90 9.25 0.28 9.00
C LEU A 90 7.95 1.10 8.96
N VAL A 91 6.82 0.43 8.79
CA VAL A 91 5.51 1.09 8.75
C VAL A 91 5.20 1.75 10.09
N ALA A 92 5.43 1.05 11.21
CA ALA A 92 5.22 1.59 12.54
C ALA A 92 6.07 2.84 12.78
N ASP A 93 7.35 2.78 12.42
CA ASP A 93 8.28 3.92 12.56
C ASP A 93 7.83 5.10 11.69
N THR A 94 7.32 4.83 10.50
CA THR A 94 6.82 5.85 9.58
C THR A 94 5.60 6.57 10.17
N ILE A 95 4.65 5.80 10.72
CA ILE A 95 3.45 6.36 11.36
C ILE A 95 3.86 7.30 12.49
N ASP A 96 4.81 6.89 13.31
CA ASP A 96 5.30 7.72 14.42
C ASP A 96 6.05 8.96 13.92
N LYS A 97 6.96 8.77 12.98
CA LYS A 97 7.82 9.86 12.47
C LYS A 97 7.00 11.00 11.86
N TYR A 98 5.96 10.69 11.12
CA TYR A 98 5.15 11.68 10.42
C TYR A 98 3.82 11.97 11.12
N SER A 99 3.58 11.38 12.28
CA SER A 99 2.32 11.52 13.03
C SER A 99 1.11 11.24 12.15
N LEU A 100 1.15 10.16 11.40
CA LEU A 100 0.10 9.80 10.46
C LEU A 100 -1.18 9.44 11.19
N LYS A 101 -2.31 9.85 10.62
CA LYS A 101 -3.65 9.67 11.20
C LYS A 101 -4.52 8.82 10.28
N ASN A 102 -5.65 8.37 10.82
CA ASN A 102 -6.63 7.59 10.08
C ASN A 102 -5.98 6.35 9.46
N VAL A 103 -5.36 5.55 10.31
CA VAL A 103 -4.62 4.34 9.91
C VAL A 103 -5.49 3.12 10.07
N VAL A 104 -5.64 2.34 9.01
CA VAL A 104 -6.34 1.05 9.01
C VAL A 104 -5.30 -0.04 8.76
N ILE A 105 -5.20 -0.96 9.71
CA ILE A 105 -4.30 -2.11 9.60
C ILE A 105 -5.15 -3.31 9.16
N ASP A 106 -4.88 -3.81 7.97
CA ASP A 106 -5.50 -5.01 7.45
C ASP A 106 -4.58 -6.21 7.69
N ARG A 107 -5.16 -7.33 8.02
CA ARG A 107 -4.41 -8.56 8.31
C ARG A 107 -4.03 -9.32 7.05
#